data_4b0d6f288184a5a1d304f48e2c651042
#
_entry.id   4b0d6f288184a5a1d304f48e2c651042
#
_cell.length_a   1.000
_cell.length_b   1.000
_cell.length_c   1.000
_cell.angle_alpha   90.00
_cell.angle_beta   90.00
_cell.angle_gamma   90.00
#
_symmetry.space_group_name_H-M   'P 1'
#
loop_
_entity.id
_entity.type
_entity.pdbx_description
1 polymer ?
#
loop_
_entity_poly.entity_id
_entity_poly.type
_entity_poly.pdbx_seq_one_letter_code
_entity_poly.pdbx_strand_id
1 'polypeptide(L)'
;MMLFKNFKTMRTKAFFIIVILISTLGFSQQDPQYTQYMYNTQIINPAYAGSRGILSFGLLGRSQWVNINGAPNTVSFTVNSPMGKTENMGLGLSVVHDQIGPVTDSNVNVDYAYTIYPSYHSKLSFGLKAGLDILNIDYTKLNLFDAMDPRFQTNVDNKLQPQIGAGIMYATDNLYLGLSVPNFLTTRHYDDDNLITGGSDSVAAERVHYYFIGGYVFNLSSSLKFKPATMIKAVSGAPLQLDASANFMFNDKFTLGAAYRWDSAISGLVGFQVSDNIFIGAAYDYQTSDLKDYSNGSYELIFRFDVLS
;
A
#
# COMPACT_ATOMS: atom_id res chain seq x y z
N MET A 1 26.53 19.52 -41.08
CA MET A 1 25.48 18.50 -41.19
C MET A 1 25.86 17.15 -40.53
N MET A 2 27.14 16.81 -40.35
CA MET A 2 27.58 15.53 -39.74
C MET A 2 27.49 15.50 -38.21
N LEU A 3 27.66 16.61 -37.52
CA LEU A 3 27.65 16.69 -36.04
C LEU A 3 26.24 16.43 -35.41
N PHE A 4 25.16 16.81 -36.07
CA PHE A 4 23.82 16.60 -35.57
C PHE A 4 23.33 15.13 -35.66
N LYS A 5 23.89 14.35 -36.61
CA LYS A 5 23.52 12.93 -36.78
C LYS A 5 24.12 12.08 -35.65
N ASN A 6 25.32 12.41 -35.16
CA ASN A 6 25.96 11.71 -34.05
C ASN A 6 25.26 11.97 -32.70
N PHE A 7 24.74 13.17 -32.49
CA PHE A 7 24.03 13.51 -31.23
C PHE A 7 22.69 12.74 -31.07
N LYS A 8 21.97 12.57 -32.19
CA LYS A 8 20.70 11.82 -32.18
C LYS A 8 20.95 10.32 -31.90
N THR A 9 21.98 9.75 -32.51
CA THR A 9 22.36 8.34 -32.32
C THR A 9 22.91 8.07 -30.91
N MET A 10 23.59 9.04 -30.30
CA MET A 10 24.09 8.94 -28.94
C MET A 10 22.96 8.99 -27.90
N ARG A 11 21.97 9.87 -28.09
CA ARG A 11 20.76 9.94 -27.25
C ARG A 11 19.92 8.65 -27.35
N THR A 12 19.78 8.08 -28.52
CA THR A 12 19.05 6.81 -28.72
C THR A 12 19.78 5.65 -28.08
N LYS A 13 21.13 5.58 -28.19
CA LYS A 13 21.94 4.56 -27.52
C LYS A 13 21.90 4.71 -26.00
N ALA A 14 21.98 5.94 -25.48
CA ALA A 14 21.85 6.21 -24.04
C ALA A 14 20.46 5.82 -23.52
N PHE A 15 19.40 6.09 -24.28
CA PHE A 15 18.04 5.67 -23.94
C PHE A 15 17.90 4.14 -23.91
N PHE A 16 18.45 3.42 -24.89
CA PHE A 16 18.46 1.95 -24.90
C PHE A 16 19.32 1.36 -23.77
N ILE A 17 20.44 1.97 -23.42
CA ILE A 17 21.27 1.54 -22.28
C ILE A 17 20.52 1.75 -20.95
N ILE A 18 19.79 2.84 -20.79
CA ILE A 18 18.95 3.10 -19.62
C ILE A 18 17.81 2.08 -19.54
N VAL A 19 17.16 1.74 -20.66
CA VAL A 19 16.09 0.73 -20.71
C VAL A 19 16.62 -0.68 -20.39
N ILE A 20 17.84 -1.05 -20.84
CA ILE A 20 18.47 -2.34 -20.54
C ILE A 20 18.93 -2.41 -19.07
N LEU A 21 19.34 -1.31 -18.45
CA LEU A 21 19.71 -1.25 -17.02
C LEU A 21 18.53 -1.38 -16.07
N ILE A 22 17.29 -1.20 -16.56
CA ILE A 22 16.05 -1.33 -15.78
C ILE A 22 15.55 -2.79 -15.74
N SER A 23 16.07 -3.69 -16.57
CA SER A 23 15.52 -5.03 -16.79
C SER A 23 16.16 -6.18 -16.00
N THR A 24 16.93 -5.92 -14.94
CA THR A 24 17.55 -7.01 -14.17
C THR A 24 17.16 -6.99 -12.71
N LEU A 25 16.67 -8.14 -12.24
CA LEU A 25 16.45 -8.65 -10.89
C LEU A 25 15.04 -8.41 -10.32
N GLY A 26 14.13 -9.33 -10.68
CA GLY A 26 12.84 -9.49 -10.00
C GLY A 26 12.97 -10.36 -8.74
N PHE A 27 13.40 -9.79 -7.63
CA PHE A 27 13.18 -10.32 -6.30
C PHE A 27 12.53 -9.21 -5.48
N SER A 28 11.23 -9.30 -5.29
CA SER A 28 10.50 -8.29 -4.52
C SER A 28 9.47 -8.98 -3.67
N GLN A 29 9.71 -9.06 -2.37
CA GLN A 29 8.62 -9.09 -1.42
C GLN A 29 7.94 -7.72 -1.50
N GLN A 30 6.66 -7.70 -1.77
CA GLN A 30 5.87 -6.48 -1.89
C GLN A 30 4.92 -6.40 -0.71
N ASP A 31 4.83 -5.22 -0.07
CA ASP A 31 3.77 -4.92 0.89
C ASP A 31 2.40 -5.19 0.29
N PRO A 32 1.40 -5.52 1.14
CA PRO A 32 0.02 -5.70 0.71
C PRO A 32 -0.49 -4.58 -0.17
N GLN A 33 -1.18 -4.92 -1.24
CA GLN A 33 -1.72 -3.96 -2.20
C GLN A 33 -3.21 -3.79 -1.97
N TYR A 34 -3.69 -2.54 -2.02
CA TYR A 34 -5.11 -2.20 -1.82
C TYR A 34 -5.65 -1.48 -3.06
N THR A 35 -6.81 -1.91 -3.53
CA THR A 35 -7.53 -1.23 -4.62
C THR A 35 -8.27 -0.01 -4.09
N GLN A 36 -8.78 -0.11 -2.86
CA GLN A 36 -9.47 0.98 -2.16
C GLN A 36 -8.52 1.76 -1.22
N TYR A 37 -7.26 2.02 -1.66
CA TYR A 37 -6.23 2.72 -0.87
C TYR A 37 -6.69 4.09 -0.36
N MET A 38 -7.58 4.79 -1.10
CA MET A 38 -8.13 6.08 -0.68
C MET A 38 -9.00 6.00 0.57
N TYR A 39 -9.51 4.83 0.92
CA TYR A 39 -10.26 4.58 2.16
C TYR A 39 -9.41 3.95 3.26
N ASN A 40 -8.20 3.45 2.93
CA ASN A 40 -7.26 2.82 3.86
C ASN A 40 -5.92 3.59 3.93
N THR A 41 -5.97 4.89 3.80
CA THR A 41 -4.79 5.78 3.65
C THR A 41 -3.85 5.71 4.86
N GLN A 42 -4.35 5.48 6.08
CA GLN A 42 -3.54 5.40 7.31
C GLN A 42 -2.46 4.32 7.24
N ILE A 43 -2.74 3.17 6.63
CA ILE A 43 -1.75 2.09 6.48
C ILE A 43 -0.55 2.59 5.69
N ILE A 44 -0.81 3.37 4.63
CA ILE A 44 0.20 3.86 3.69
C ILE A 44 0.90 5.11 4.21
N ASN A 45 0.15 6.04 4.84
CA ASN A 45 0.67 7.34 5.25
C ASN A 45 0.26 7.71 6.68
N PRO A 46 1.20 7.74 7.64
CA PRO A 46 0.90 8.07 9.04
C PRO A 46 0.39 9.50 9.23
N ALA A 47 0.67 10.43 8.31
CA ALA A 47 0.13 11.80 8.38
C ALA A 47 -1.39 11.88 8.22
N TYR A 48 -2.05 10.76 7.85
CA TYR A 48 -3.50 10.66 7.79
C TYR A 48 -4.15 10.54 9.18
N ALA A 49 -3.42 10.13 10.22
CA ALA A 49 -3.98 9.95 11.56
C ALA A 49 -4.69 11.22 12.06
N GLY A 50 -5.95 11.09 12.51
CA GLY A 50 -6.78 12.20 12.98
C GLY A 50 -7.31 13.15 11.89
N SER A 51 -6.94 12.96 10.62
CA SER A 51 -7.32 13.88 9.52
C SER A 51 -8.83 13.98 9.29
N ARG A 52 -9.60 12.99 9.73
CA ARG A 52 -11.07 12.97 9.62
C ARG A 52 -11.77 13.88 10.62
N GLY A 53 -11.08 14.38 11.67
CA GLY A 53 -11.66 15.21 12.70
C GLY A 53 -12.57 14.48 13.70
N ILE A 54 -12.72 13.16 13.58
CA ILE A 54 -13.57 12.31 14.41
C ILE A 54 -12.85 10.99 14.70
N LEU A 55 -13.31 10.26 15.73
CA LEU A 55 -12.87 8.89 15.96
C LEU A 55 -13.42 7.97 14.87
N SER A 56 -12.54 7.32 14.14
CA SER A 56 -12.87 6.50 12.99
C SER A 56 -12.22 5.12 13.11
N PHE A 57 -13.00 4.08 12.82
CA PHE A 57 -12.58 2.69 12.73
C PHE A 57 -12.68 2.23 11.30
N GLY A 58 -11.66 1.55 10.80
CA GLY A 58 -11.64 0.93 9.48
C GLY A 58 -11.31 -0.56 9.58
N LEU A 59 -12.00 -1.39 8.82
CA LEU A 59 -11.69 -2.80 8.63
C LEU A 59 -11.70 -3.08 7.14
N LEU A 60 -10.61 -3.65 6.61
CA LEU A 60 -10.51 -4.02 5.22
C LEU A 60 -10.02 -5.48 5.14
N GLY A 61 -10.71 -6.28 4.33
CA GLY A 61 -10.31 -7.63 3.97
C GLY A 61 -10.08 -7.73 2.47
N ARG A 62 -8.99 -8.37 2.07
CA ARG A 62 -8.62 -8.57 0.67
C ARG A 62 -8.16 -10.01 0.44
N SER A 63 -8.75 -10.67 -0.54
CA SER A 63 -8.30 -11.97 -1.06
C SER A 63 -7.82 -11.77 -2.49
N GLN A 64 -6.53 -11.96 -2.72
CA GLN A 64 -5.92 -11.80 -4.05
C GLN A 64 -5.86 -13.12 -4.79
N TRP A 65 -5.90 -13.06 -6.11
CA TRP A 65 -5.68 -14.17 -7.04
C TRP A 65 -6.42 -15.45 -6.64
N VAL A 66 -7.72 -15.33 -6.42
CA VAL A 66 -8.58 -16.44 -6.02
C VAL A 66 -8.42 -17.62 -6.99
N ASN A 67 -8.39 -18.85 -6.47
CA ASN A 67 -8.06 -20.14 -7.08
C ASN A 67 -6.55 -20.43 -7.21
N ILE A 68 -5.66 -19.51 -6.87
CA ILE A 68 -4.24 -19.84 -6.76
C ILE A 68 -3.97 -20.30 -5.31
N ASN A 69 -3.42 -21.48 -5.17
CA ASN A 69 -3.06 -22.02 -3.85
C ASN A 69 -1.92 -21.19 -3.24
N GLY A 70 -2.08 -20.76 -1.98
CA GLY A 70 -1.12 -19.90 -1.29
C GLY A 70 -1.17 -18.44 -1.73
N ALA A 71 -2.21 -18.00 -2.44
CA ALA A 71 -2.40 -16.62 -2.83
C ALA A 71 -2.59 -15.69 -1.60
N PRO A 72 -2.24 -14.40 -1.71
CA PRO A 72 -2.28 -13.46 -0.60
C PRO A 72 -3.68 -13.25 -0.04
N ASN A 73 -3.79 -13.28 1.30
CA ASN A 73 -4.98 -12.88 2.06
C ASN A 73 -4.57 -11.87 3.11
N THR A 74 -5.14 -10.67 3.01
CA THR A 74 -4.80 -9.54 3.87
C THR A 74 -6.03 -9.07 4.64
N VAL A 75 -5.87 -8.84 5.92
CA VAL A 75 -6.85 -8.14 6.75
C VAL A 75 -6.16 -6.96 7.40
N SER A 76 -6.76 -5.78 7.34
CA SER A 76 -6.26 -4.60 8.04
C SER A 76 -7.35 -3.98 8.91
N PHE A 77 -6.97 -3.59 10.11
CA PHE A 77 -7.79 -2.85 11.05
C PHE A 77 -7.11 -1.53 11.40
N THR A 78 -7.85 -0.43 11.35
CA THR A 78 -7.34 0.89 11.68
C THR A 78 -8.26 1.60 12.64
N VAL A 79 -7.68 2.35 13.55
CA VAL A 79 -8.39 3.31 14.41
C VAL A 79 -7.62 4.62 14.34
N ASN A 80 -8.29 5.74 14.15
CA ASN A 80 -7.65 7.03 14.27
C ASN A 80 -8.61 8.07 14.85
N SER A 81 -8.04 9.05 15.56
CA SER A 81 -8.78 10.12 16.20
C SER A 81 -7.93 11.38 16.24
N PRO A 82 -8.55 12.56 16.10
CA PRO A 82 -7.90 13.80 16.48
C PRO A 82 -7.64 13.80 17.98
N MET A 83 -6.61 14.54 18.42
CA MET A 83 -6.18 14.64 19.80
C MET A 83 -5.93 16.09 20.20
N GLY A 84 -6.24 16.40 21.45
CA GLY A 84 -6.06 17.74 22.00
C GLY A 84 -7.22 18.68 21.69
N LYS A 85 -7.25 19.83 22.39
CA LYS A 85 -8.33 20.84 22.26
C LYS A 85 -8.32 21.58 20.92
N THR A 86 -7.17 21.63 20.24
CA THR A 86 -7.00 22.36 18.98
C THR A 86 -7.07 21.42 17.76
N GLU A 87 -7.22 20.11 17.99
CA GLU A 87 -7.26 19.07 16.95
C GLU A 87 -6.07 19.10 15.99
N ASN A 88 -4.97 19.71 16.41
CA ASN A 88 -3.74 19.78 15.61
C ASN A 88 -2.94 18.49 15.64
N MET A 89 -3.28 17.58 16.55
CA MET A 89 -2.63 16.28 16.70
C MET A 89 -3.61 15.17 16.35
N GLY A 90 -3.08 14.10 15.81
CA GLY A 90 -3.83 12.87 15.53
C GLY A 90 -3.07 11.67 16.04
N LEU A 91 -3.80 10.71 16.59
CA LEU A 91 -3.30 9.38 16.91
C LEU A 91 -4.00 8.35 16.06
N GLY A 92 -3.24 7.35 15.64
CA GLY A 92 -3.73 6.18 14.94
C GLY A 92 -3.13 4.90 15.48
N LEU A 93 -3.90 3.83 15.38
CA LEU A 93 -3.46 2.46 15.57
C LEU A 93 -3.80 1.70 14.31
N SER A 94 -2.88 0.89 13.81
CA SER A 94 -3.14 0.00 12.69
C SER A 94 -2.60 -1.40 12.96
N VAL A 95 -3.38 -2.40 12.55
CA VAL A 95 -2.99 -3.81 12.56
C VAL A 95 -3.21 -4.33 11.15
N VAL A 96 -2.19 -4.94 10.57
CA VAL A 96 -2.27 -5.62 9.28
C VAL A 96 -1.83 -7.06 9.50
N HIS A 97 -2.64 -7.99 9.02
CA HIS A 97 -2.31 -9.41 8.99
C HIS A 97 -2.34 -9.86 7.53
N ASP A 98 -1.21 -10.32 7.05
CA ASP A 98 -1.03 -10.79 5.67
C ASP A 98 -0.50 -12.22 5.66
N GLN A 99 -1.09 -13.06 4.81
CA GLN A 99 -0.66 -14.44 4.63
C GLN A 99 -0.42 -14.72 3.16
N ILE A 100 0.80 -15.15 2.82
CA ILE A 100 1.21 -15.50 1.46
C ILE A 100 1.92 -16.87 1.51
N GLY A 101 1.25 -17.90 1.06
CA GLY A 101 1.79 -19.27 1.11
C GLY A 101 2.20 -19.68 2.52
N PRO A 102 3.50 -19.98 2.74
CA PRO A 102 4.04 -20.36 4.05
C PRO A 102 4.29 -19.17 4.97
N VAL A 103 4.28 -17.93 4.45
CA VAL A 103 4.64 -16.72 5.18
C VAL A 103 3.39 -16.11 5.77
N THR A 104 3.44 -15.77 7.05
CA THR A 104 2.44 -14.97 7.76
C THR A 104 3.15 -13.78 8.39
N ASP A 105 2.67 -12.59 8.05
CA ASP A 105 3.21 -11.32 8.50
C ASP A 105 2.12 -10.53 9.24
N SER A 106 2.42 -10.06 10.45
CA SER A 106 1.49 -9.31 11.29
C SER A 106 2.12 -8.04 11.81
N ASN A 107 1.64 -6.91 11.30
CA ASN A 107 2.14 -5.59 11.64
C ASN A 107 1.22 -4.89 12.64
N VAL A 108 1.78 -4.36 13.73
CA VAL A 108 1.07 -3.52 14.69
C VAL A 108 1.79 -2.19 14.82
N ASN A 109 1.12 -1.12 14.41
CA ASN A 109 1.72 0.21 14.33
C ASN A 109 0.88 1.26 15.04
N VAL A 110 1.57 2.23 15.65
CA VAL A 110 1.01 3.47 16.18
C VAL A 110 1.47 4.61 15.29
N ASP A 111 0.53 5.44 14.87
CA ASP A 111 0.76 6.62 14.06
C ASP A 111 0.52 7.87 14.91
N TYR A 112 1.42 8.85 14.83
CA TYR A 112 1.24 10.19 15.38
C TYR A 112 1.32 11.20 14.26
N ALA A 113 0.35 12.09 14.16
CA ALA A 113 0.35 13.17 13.18
C ALA A 113 0.25 14.53 13.85
N TYR A 114 0.97 15.50 13.31
CA TYR A 114 0.85 16.91 13.68
C TYR A 114 0.46 17.73 12.46
N THR A 115 -0.63 18.47 12.59
CA THR A 115 -1.24 19.25 11.51
C THR A 115 -1.07 20.74 11.75
N ILE A 116 -0.57 21.46 10.76
CA ILE A 116 -0.57 22.91 10.69
C ILE A 116 -1.58 23.37 9.64
N TYR A 117 -2.10 24.56 9.82
CA TYR A 117 -3.11 25.18 8.95
C TYR A 117 -2.50 26.37 8.22
N PRO A 118 -1.87 26.18 7.02
CA PRO A 118 -1.27 27.26 6.24
C PRO A 118 -2.31 28.29 5.80
N SER A 119 -3.57 27.86 5.62
CA SER A 119 -4.71 28.76 5.35
C SER A 119 -5.99 28.16 5.92
N TYR A 120 -7.09 28.93 5.85
CA TYR A 120 -8.43 28.53 6.31
C TYR A 120 -8.94 27.23 5.64
N HIS A 121 -8.50 26.97 4.39
CA HIS A 121 -8.95 25.86 3.57
C HIS A 121 -7.84 24.83 3.31
N SER A 122 -6.73 24.89 4.04
CA SER A 122 -5.63 23.96 3.81
C SER A 122 -5.01 23.44 5.10
N LYS A 123 -4.65 22.17 5.08
CA LYS A 123 -4.00 21.43 6.15
C LYS A 123 -2.69 20.85 5.62
N LEU A 124 -1.63 20.95 6.39
CA LEU A 124 -0.37 20.26 6.14
C LEU A 124 -0.05 19.42 7.37
N SER A 125 -0.07 18.10 7.22
CA SER A 125 0.14 17.14 8.29
C SER A 125 1.48 16.44 8.11
N PHE A 126 2.21 16.27 9.20
CA PHE A 126 3.43 15.48 9.30
C PHE A 126 3.14 14.29 10.19
N GLY A 127 3.45 13.09 9.73
CA GLY A 127 3.17 11.86 10.44
C GLY A 127 4.42 11.05 10.72
N LEU A 128 4.43 10.40 11.87
CA LEU A 128 5.42 9.40 12.26
C LEU A 128 4.69 8.09 12.59
N LYS A 129 5.28 6.99 12.17
CA LYS A 129 4.82 5.62 12.45
C LYS A 129 5.89 4.92 13.27
N ALA A 130 5.47 4.20 14.29
CA ALA A 130 6.32 3.28 15.05
C ALA A 130 5.55 2.00 15.33
N GLY A 131 6.19 0.86 15.18
CA GLY A 131 5.52 -0.41 15.38
C GLY A 131 6.44 -1.61 15.37
N LEU A 132 5.81 -2.75 15.35
CA LEU A 132 6.44 -4.06 15.31
C LEU A 132 5.81 -4.90 14.20
N ASP A 133 6.65 -5.61 13.51
CA ASP A 133 6.30 -6.66 12.57
C ASP A 133 6.62 -8.02 13.21
N ILE A 134 5.72 -8.97 13.04
CA ILE A 134 5.79 -10.33 13.59
C ILE A 134 5.76 -11.30 12.41
N LEU A 135 6.93 -11.75 11.99
CA LEU A 135 7.10 -12.65 10.86
C LEU A 135 7.09 -14.11 11.33
N ASN A 136 6.26 -14.93 10.65
CA ASN A 136 6.26 -16.39 10.79
C ASN A 136 6.41 -17.04 9.42
N ILE A 137 7.26 -18.09 9.31
CA ILE A 137 7.43 -18.86 8.09
C ILE A 137 7.34 -20.34 8.42
N ASP A 138 6.32 -20.99 7.87
CA ASP A 138 6.09 -22.43 8.03
C ASP A 138 6.64 -23.21 6.82
N TYR A 139 7.88 -23.66 6.93
CA TYR A 139 8.55 -24.39 5.86
C TYR A 139 7.93 -25.75 5.57
N THR A 140 7.12 -26.32 6.48
CA THR A 140 6.43 -27.60 6.24
C THR A 140 5.40 -27.50 5.13
N LYS A 141 4.97 -26.31 4.77
CA LYS A 141 4.05 -26.03 3.65
C LYS A 141 4.74 -26.00 2.29
N LEU A 142 6.08 -26.02 2.25
CA LEU A 142 6.86 -26.00 1.01
C LEU A 142 7.07 -27.40 0.45
N ASN A 143 7.00 -27.53 -0.87
CA ASN A 143 7.48 -28.71 -1.59
C ASN A 143 8.97 -28.51 -1.91
N LEU A 144 9.84 -28.96 -1.00
CA LEU A 144 11.29 -28.85 -1.16
C LEU A 144 11.80 -29.90 -2.14
N PHE A 145 12.69 -29.50 -3.06
CA PHE A 145 13.41 -30.43 -3.94
C PHE A 145 14.38 -31.31 -3.14
N ASP A 146 15.07 -30.73 -2.16
CA ASP A 146 15.88 -31.44 -1.16
C ASP A 146 15.23 -31.28 0.21
N ALA A 147 14.58 -32.33 0.67
CA ALA A 147 13.93 -32.36 2.00
C ALA A 147 14.93 -32.28 3.17
N MET A 148 16.24 -32.46 2.92
CA MET A 148 17.30 -32.42 3.93
C MET A 148 18.06 -31.09 3.92
N ASP A 149 17.66 -30.09 3.11
CA ASP A 149 18.30 -28.78 3.09
C ASP A 149 18.21 -28.12 4.48
N PRO A 150 19.36 -27.89 5.18
CA PRO A 150 19.38 -27.37 6.54
C PRO A 150 18.68 -26.01 6.70
N ARG A 151 18.58 -25.22 5.62
CA ARG A 151 17.94 -23.89 5.64
C ARG A 151 16.44 -23.91 5.88
N PHE A 152 15.78 -25.05 5.61
CA PHE A 152 14.33 -25.21 5.71
C PHE A 152 13.90 -26.22 6.78
N GLN A 153 14.83 -26.63 7.66
CA GLN A 153 14.54 -27.62 8.71
C GLN A 153 13.83 -27.01 9.93
N THR A 154 13.98 -25.71 10.15
CA THR A 154 13.41 -25.05 11.33
C THR A 154 12.56 -23.87 10.86
N ASN A 155 11.29 -23.86 11.26
CA ASN A 155 10.37 -22.74 11.00
C ASN A 155 10.89 -21.45 11.62
N VAL A 156 10.50 -20.31 11.03
CA VAL A 156 10.69 -19.01 11.65
C VAL A 156 9.42 -18.72 12.44
N ASP A 157 9.57 -18.63 13.78
CA ASP A 157 8.46 -18.40 14.69
C ASP A 157 8.61 -17.05 15.41
N ASN A 158 7.62 -16.17 15.24
CA ASN A 158 7.50 -14.88 15.92
C ASN A 158 8.77 -14.01 15.86
N LYS A 159 9.41 -13.93 14.68
CA LYS A 159 10.54 -13.02 14.47
C LYS A 159 10.04 -11.58 14.53
N LEU A 160 10.41 -10.88 15.60
CA LEU A 160 10.03 -9.49 15.83
C LEU A 160 10.97 -8.55 15.08
N GLN A 161 10.39 -7.59 14.38
CA GLN A 161 11.10 -6.59 13.60
C GLN A 161 10.51 -5.21 13.89
N PRO A 162 11.32 -4.22 14.31
CA PRO A 162 10.81 -2.87 14.52
C PRO A 162 10.47 -2.22 13.19
N GLN A 163 9.41 -1.40 13.19
CA GLN A 163 9.01 -0.57 12.06
C GLN A 163 9.04 0.90 12.47
N ILE A 164 9.64 1.73 11.62
CA ILE A 164 9.64 3.19 11.78
C ILE A 164 9.37 3.80 10.41
N GLY A 165 8.38 4.67 10.35
CA GLY A 165 7.98 5.33 9.11
C GLY A 165 7.65 6.80 9.31
N ALA A 166 7.53 7.52 8.20
CA ALA A 166 7.10 8.90 8.21
C ALA A 166 6.27 9.23 6.96
N GLY A 167 5.51 10.32 7.05
CA GLY A 167 4.75 10.83 5.94
C GLY A 167 4.42 12.29 6.07
N ILE A 168 4.06 12.87 4.94
CA ILE A 168 3.56 14.24 4.84
C ILE A 168 2.27 14.18 4.03
N MET A 169 1.27 14.95 4.42
CA MET A 169 0.00 15.05 3.71
C MET A 169 -0.46 16.51 3.66
N TYR A 170 -0.68 16.99 2.45
CA TYR A 170 -1.34 18.27 2.21
C TYR A 170 -2.77 18.01 1.78
N ALA A 171 -3.72 18.70 2.40
CA ALA A 171 -5.14 18.58 2.06
C ALA A 171 -5.81 19.95 2.04
N THR A 172 -6.75 20.11 1.12
CA THR A 172 -7.72 21.21 1.08
C THR A 172 -9.13 20.63 1.11
N ASP A 173 -10.15 21.45 0.96
CA ASP A 173 -11.54 21.00 0.89
C ASP A 173 -11.77 19.99 -0.25
N ASN A 174 -11.00 20.10 -1.34
CA ASN A 174 -11.20 19.27 -2.54
C ASN A 174 -9.98 18.48 -3.00
N LEU A 175 -8.77 18.81 -2.55
CA LEU A 175 -7.52 18.19 -2.99
C LEU A 175 -6.83 17.52 -1.80
N TYR A 176 -6.24 16.36 -2.02
CA TYR A 176 -5.23 15.82 -1.11
C TYR A 176 -4.01 15.32 -1.89
N LEU A 177 -2.84 15.51 -1.30
CA LEU A 177 -1.55 14.99 -1.79
C LEU A 177 -0.77 14.43 -0.59
N GLY A 178 -0.18 13.27 -0.74
CA GLY A 178 0.58 12.62 0.32
C GLY A 178 1.86 12.00 -0.22
N LEU A 179 2.92 12.11 0.57
CA LEU A 179 4.19 11.39 0.38
C LEU A 179 4.49 10.63 1.66
N SER A 180 4.92 9.38 1.56
CA SER A 180 5.23 8.58 2.74
C SER A 180 6.21 7.46 2.47
N VAL A 181 6.85 7.04 3.56
CA VAL A 181 7.63 5.82 3.69
C VAL A 181 7.12 5.14 4.95
N PRO A 182 6.24 4.12 4.83
CA PRO A 182 5.65 3.45 6.00
C PRO A 182 6.67 2.71 6.86
N ASN A 183 7.75 2.20 6.26
CA ASN A 183 8.87 1.59 6.95
C ASN A 183 10.20 1.99 6.30
N PHE A 184 11.10 2.61 7.08
CA PHE A 184 12.47 2.94 6.67
C PHE A 184 13.46 1.81 6.91
N LEU A 185 13.08 0.85 7.79
CA LEU A 185 13.98 -0.20 8.20
C LEU A 185 13.95 -1.32 7.17
N THR A 186 15.12 -1.68 6.69
CA THR A 186 15.29 -2.86 5.85
C THR A 186 15.60 -4.04 6.75
N THR A 187 14.67 -4.98 6.85
CA THR A 187 14.85 -6.17 7.67
C THR A 187 15.28 -7.35 6.81
N ARG A 188 16.21 -8.17 7.33
CA ARG A 188 16.62 -9.41 6.68
C ARG A 188 15.73 -10.54 7.19
N HIS A 189 15.06 -11.23 6.27
CA HIS A 189 14.21 -12.37 6.65
C HIS A 189 15.01 -13.64 6.99
N TYR A 190 16.24 -13.74 6.48
CA TYR A 190 17.14 -14.88 6.72
C TYR A 190 18.47 -14.36 7.29
N ASP A 191 18.83 -14.82 8.48
CA ASP A 191 20.14 -14.63 9.08
C ASP A 191 21.01 -15.82 8.66
N ASP A 192 21.94 -15.60 7.74
CA ASP A 192 22.92 -16.61 7.30
C ASP A 192 24.19 -16.53 8.17
N ASP A 193 24.02 -16.76 9.49
CA ASP A 193 25.18 -16.81 10.42
C ASP A 193 26.04 -18.07 10.23
N ASN A 194 25.68 -19.01 9.34
CA ASN A 194 26.33 -20.31 9.17
C ASN A 194 26.98 -20.56 7.80
N LEU A 195 27.07 -19.60 6.92
CA LEU A 195 27.78 -19.81 5.65
C LEU A 195 29.25 -19.39 5.75
N ILE A 196 30.12 -20.42 5.85
CA ILE A 196 31.61 -20.36 5.84
C ILE A 196 32.15 -19.91 4.47
N THR A 197 31.36 -19.42 3.56
CA THR A 197 31.83 -18.93 2.25
C THR A 197 31.30 -17.50 2.03
N GLY A 198 32.24 -16.56 2.05
CA GLY A 198 32.10 -15.11 1.94
C GLY A 198 31.31 -14.55 0.77
N GLY A 199 30.02 -14.79 0.76
CA GLY A 199 29.05 -14.15 -0.12
C GLY A 199 27.89 -13.62 0.73
N SER A 200 27.82 -12.30 0.88
CA SER A 200 26.72 -11.63 1.58
C SER A 200 25.47 -11.53 0.72
N ASP A 201 24.95 -12.63 0.22
CA ASP A 201 23.68 -12.63 -0.50
C ASP A 201 22.55 -12.94 0.47
N SER A 202 22.00 -11.88 1.06
CA SER A 202 20.72 -11.97 1.77
C SER A 202 19.62 -12.27 0.77
N VAL A 203 19.10 -13.50 0.77
CA VAL A 203 18.16 -14.02 -0.24
C VAL A 203 16.78 -13.35 -0.15
N ALA A 204 16.44 -12.69 0.96
CA ALA A 204 15.24 -11.88 1.08
C ALA A 204 15.45 -10.77 2.12
N ALA A 205 15.44 -9.53 1.65
CA ALA A 205 15.42 -8.34 2.51
C ALA A 205 14.19 -7.52 2.15
N GLU A 206 13.46 -7.10 3.18
CA GLU A 206 12.42 -6.10 3.03
C GLU A 206 13.05 -4.82 2.47
N ARG A 207 12.40 -4.20 1.48
CA ARG A 207 12.91 -3.00 0.82
C ARG A 207 12.05 -1.81 1.17
N VAL A 208 12.66 -0.63 1.24
CA VAL A 208 11.96 0.62 1.51
C VAL A 208 10.97 0.91 0.38
N HIS A 209 9.71 1.11 0.76
CA HIS A 209 8.61 1.49 -0.12
C HIS A 209 8.34 2.99 -0.01
N TYR A 210 8.35 3.68 -1.14
CA TYR A 210 7.98 5.08 -1.27
C TYR A 210 6.60 5.19 -1.88
N TYR A 211 5.71 5.93 -1.24
CA TYR A 211 4.36 6.15 -1.73
C TYR A 211 4.11 7.62 -2.01
N PHE A 212 3.51 7.88 -3.16
CA PHE A 212 2.82 9.13 -3.45
C PHE A 212 1.34 8.82 -3.65
N ILE A 213 0.48 9.57 -2.99
CA ILE A 213 -0.98 9.50 -3.18
C ILE A 213 -1.52 10.88 -3.51
N GLY A 214 -2.54 10.94 -4.35
CA GLY A 214 -3.22 12.19 -4.66
C GLY A 214 -4.64 11.95 -5.14
N GLY A 215 -5.51 12.91 -4.88
CA GLY A 215 -6.87 12.87 -5.38
C GLY A 215 -7.54 14.24 -5.30
N TYR A 216 -8.58 14.39 -6.10
CA TYR A 216 -9.35 15.62 -6.18
C TYR A 216 -10.85 15.31 -6.17
N VAL A 217 -11.65 16.23 -5.64
CA VAL A 217 -13.12 16.14 -5.65
C VAL A 217 -13.68 17.24 -6.53
N PHE A 218 -14.20 16.90 -7.68
CA PHE A 218 -14.94 17.80 -8.56
C PHE A 218 -16.42 17.74 -8.22
N ASN A 219 -17.02 18.84 -7.80
CA ASN A 219 -18.47 18.95 -7.62
C ASN A 219 -19.10 19.22 -9.00
N LEU A 220 -19.61 18.18 -9.67
CA LEU A 220 -20.23 18.29 -10.99
C LEU A 220 -21.64 18.85 -10.89
N SER A 221 -22.37 18.52 -9.81
CA SER A 221 -23.67 19.07 -9.47
C SER A 221 -23.89 18.99 -7.95
N SER A 222 -25.04 19.44 -7.45
CA SER A 222 -25.42 19.28 -6.04
C SER A 222 -25.53 17.81 -5.58
N SER A 223 -25.75 16.89 -6.53
CA SER A 223 -25.94 15.46 -6.25
C SER A 223 -24.86 14.55 -6.83
N LEU A 224 -23.88 15.10 -7.59
CA LEU A 224 -22.88 14.31 -8.28
C LEU A 224 -21.49 14.89 -8.06
N LYS A 225 -20.59 14.08 -7.52
CA LYS A 225 -19.17 14.39 -7.36
C LYS A 225 -18.32 13.39 -8.16
N PHE A 226 -17.30 13.89 -8.84
CA PHE A 226 -16.27 13.08 -9.50
C PHE A 226 -15.00 13.12 -8.68
N LYS A 227 -14.46 11.94 -8.32
CA LYS A 227 -13.34 11.78 -7.39
C LYS A 227 -12.24 10.94 -8.03
N PRO A 228 -11.42 11.53 -8.93
CA PRO A 228 -10.20 10.87 -9.40
C PRO A 228 -9.17 10.77 -8.26
N ALA A 229 -8.44 9.64 -8.24
CA ALA A 229 -7.34 9.45 -7.33
C ALA A 229 -6.22 8.65 -7.98
N THR A 230 -5.01 8.83 -7.49
CA THR A 230 -3.83 8.10 -7.95
C THR A 230 -2.94 7.71 -6.79
N MET A 231 -2.28 6.57 -6.94
CA MET A 231 -1.20 6.11 -6.06
C MET A 231 -0.01 5.70 -6.92
N ILE A 232 1.18 6.15 -6.53
CA ILE A 232 2.44 5.70 -7.11
C ILE A 232 3.23 5.03 -5.99
N LYS A 233 3.70 3.81 -6.25
CA LYS A 233 4.56 3.05 -5.34
C LYS A 233 5.88 2.79 -6.04
N ALA A 234 6.97 3.19 -5.40
CA ALA A 234 8.33 2.96 -5.86
C ALA A 234 9.10 2.12 -4.84
N VAL A 235 9.74 1.05 -5.31
CA VAL A 235 10.56 0.15 -4.51
C VAL A 235 11.87 -0.09 -5.24
N SER A 236 12.99 -0.03 -4.53
CA SER A 236 14.30 -0.27 -5.16
C SER A 236 14.36 -1.70 -5.70
N GLY A 237 14.64 -1.85 -7.00
CA GLY A 237 14.75 -3.15 -7.68
C GLY A 237 13.42 -3.77 -8.12
N ALA A 238 12.31 -3.02 -8.04
CA ALA A 238 11.02 -3.40 -8.62
C ALA A 238 10.53 -2.34 -9.63
N PRO A 239 9.69 -2.70 -10.60
CA PRO A 239 9.03 -1.75 -11.49
C PRO A 239 8.20 -0.74 -10.71
N LEU A 240 8.12 0.49 -11.21
CA LEU A 240 7.22 1.51 -10.66
C LEU A 240 5.78 1.05 -10.82
N GLN A 241 5.02 1.05 -9.73
CA GLN A 241 3.59 0.77 -9.76
C GLN A 241 2.80 2.07 -9.78
N LEU A 242 1.84 2.17 -10.69
CA LEU A 242 0.90 3.27 -10.81
C LEU A 242 -0.52 2.72 -10.74
N ASP A 243 -1.29 3.22 -9.79
CA ASP A 243 -2.73 2.97 -9.65
C ASP A 243 -3.47 4.28 -9.90
N ALA A 244 -4.43 4.28 -10.81
CA ALA A 244 -5.31 5.41 -11.08
C ALA A 244 -6.77 4.97 -10.96
N SER A 245 -7.60 5.77 -10.30
CA SER A 245 -9.03 5.50 -10.14
C SER A 245 -9.88 6.70 -10.49
N ALA A 246 -11.09 6.41 -10.93
CA ALA A 246 -12.13 7.39 -11.25
C ALA A 246 -13.42 6.96 -10.57
N ASN A 247 -13.85 7.72 -9.56
CA ASN A 247 -15.02 7.38 -8.76
C ASN A 247 -16.08 8.48 -8.89
N PHE A 248 -17.33 8.09 -9.11
CA PHE A 248 -18.50 8.96 -9.10
C PHE A 248 -19.30 8.73 -7.84
N MET A 249 -19.56 9.78 -7.08
CA MET A 249 -20.35 9.72 -5.86
C MET A 249 -21.67 10.46 -6.06
N PHE A 250 -22.77 9.73 -5.82
CA PHE A 250 -24.15 10.18 -6.01
C PHE A 250 -24.79 10.48 -4.66
N ASN A 251 -25.34 11.68 -4.51
CA ASN A 251 -26.06 12.15 -3.31
C ASN A 251 -25.30 11.93 -2.00
N ASP A 252 -23.96 11.97 -2.03
CA ASP A 252 -23.05 11.68 -0.92
C ASP A 252 -23.24 10.29 -0.27
N LYS A 253 -23.96 9.39 -0.95
CA LYS A 253 -24.32 8.06 -0.43
C LYS A 253 -23.75 6.91 -1.24
N PHE A 254 -23.92 6.93 -2.54
CA PHE A 254 -23.52 5.82 -3.40
C PHE A 254 -22.28 6.20 -4.24
N THR A 255 -21.27 5.38 -4.22
CA THR A 255 -20.06 5.55 -5.04
C THR A 255 -19.96 4.39 -6.02
N LEU A 256 -19.72 4.71 -7.28
CA LEU A 256 -19.37 3.76 -8.32
C LEU A 256 -18.07 4.21 -8.96
N GLY A 257 -17.13 3.30 -9.12
CA GLY A 257 -15.81 3.63 -9.65
C GLY A 257 -15.18 2.53 -10.46
N ALA A 258 -14.15 2.93 -11.18
CA ALA A 258 -13.22 2.05 -11.85
C ALA A 258 -11.79 2.45 -11.51
N ALA A 259 -10.88 1.47 -11.46
CA ALA A 259 -9.47 1.71 -11.27
C ALA A 259 -8.66 0.90 -12.28
N TYR A 260 -7.47 1.39 -12.57
CA TYR A 260 -6.50 0.73 -13.41
C TYR A 260 -5.15 0.72 -12.69
N ARG A 261 -4.63 -0.45 -12.48
CA ARG A 261 -3.26 -0.68 -12.01
C ARG A 261 -2.41 -1.03 -13.20
N TRP A 262 -1.42 -0.19 -13.47
CA TRP A 262 -0.55 -0.33 -14.63
C TRP A 262 0.02 -1.75 -14.71
N ASP A 263 -0.17 -2.37 -15.88
CA ASP A 263 0.32 -3.71 -16.25
C ASP A 263 -0.07 -4.83 -15.26
N SER A 264 -1.18 -4.66 -14.52
CA SER A 264 -1.57 -5.62 -13.48
C SER A 264 -3.07 -5.93 -13.48
N ALA A 265 -3.95 -4.90 -13.31
CA ALA A 265 -5.37 -5.15 -13.14
C ALA A 265 -6.27 -3.98 -13.58
N ILE A 266 -7.49 -4.31 -13.96
CA ILE A 266 -8.61 -3.36 -14.07
C ILE A 266 -9.61 -3.71 -12.97
N SER A 267 -10.10 -2.69 -12.26
CA SER A 267 -10.94 -2.90 -11.09
C SER A 267 -12.27 -2.14 -11.19
N GLY A 268 -13.34 -2.78 -10.69
CA GLY A 268 -14.60 -2.14 -10.40
C GLY A 268 -14.72 -1.88 -8.91
N LEU A 269 -15.24 -0.70 -8.52
CA LEU A 269 -15.43 -0.30 -7.13
C LEU A 269 -16.87 0.15 -6.89
N VAL A 270 -17.43 -0.26 -5.78
CA VAL A 270 -18.72 0.22 -5.29
C VAL A 270 -18.58 0.61 -3.81
N GLY A 271 -19.29 1.66 -3.42
CA GLY A 271 -19.31 2.12 -2.03
C GLY A 271 -20.68 2.65 -1.65
N PHE A 272 -21.06 2.46 -0.41
CA PHE A 272 -22.34 2.90 0.09
C PHE A 272 -22.23 3.46 1.52
N GLN A 273 -22.65 4.72 1.70
CA GLN A 273 -22.83 5.33 3.01
C GLN A 273 -24.19 4.89 3.54
N VAL A 274 -24.19 3.86 4.39
CA VAL A 274 -25.41 3.23 4.95
C VAL A 274 -26.11 4.18 5.90
N SER A 275 -25.36 4.86 6.73
CA SER A 275 -25.78 5.92 7.63
C SER A 275 -24.67 6.96 7.75
N ASP A 276 -24.88 8.04 8.49
CA ASP A 276 -23.85 9.06 8.71
C ASP A 276 -22.57 8.47 9.34
N ASN A 277 -22.71 7.38 10.07
CA ASN A 277 -21.62 6.71 10.78
C ASN A 277 -21.01 5.52 10.03
N ILE A 278 -21.72 4.90 9.08
CA ILE A 278 -21.33 3.60 8.50
C ILE A 278 -21.14 3.71 7.00
N PHE A 279 -19.95 3.36 6.54
CA PHE A 279 -19.61 3.19 5.13
C PHE A 279 -19.17 1.76 4.85
N ILE A 280 -19.66 1.19 3.74
CA ILE A 280 -19.27 -0.12 3.24
C ILE A 280 -18.80 0.05 1.79
N GLY A 281 -17.70 -0.57 1.43
CA GLY A 281 -17.19 -0.60 0.07
C GLY A 281 -16.77 -1.99 -0.35
N ALA A 282 -16.83 -2.25 -1.65
CA ALA A 282 -16.33 -3.46 -2.26
C ALA A 282 -15.57 -3.14 -3.55
N ALA A 283 -14.56 -3.94 -3.86
CA ALA A 283 -13.87 -3.87 -5.12
C ALA A 283 -13.60 -5.28 -5.66
N TYR A 284 -13.56 -5.37 -6.96
CA TYR A 284 -13.16 -6.56 -7.71
C TYR A 284 -12.09 -6.19 -8.71
N ASP A 285 -10.95 -6.92 -8.70
CA ASP A 285 -9.86 -6.72 -9.63
C ASP A 285 -9.83 -7.87 -10.64
N TYR A 286 -9.96 -7.54 -11.91
CA TYR A 286 -9.69 -8.45 -13.02
C TYR A 286 -8.22 -8.31 -13.43
N GLN A 287 -7.47 -9.41 -13.38
CA GLN A 287 -6.05 -9.42 -13.74
C GLN A 287 -5.89 -9.25 -15.24
N THR A 288 -4.95 -8.37 -15.66
CA THR A 288 -4.59 -8.14 -17.07
C THR A 288 -3.24 -8.74 -17.42
N SER A 289 -2.46 -9.16 -16.41
CA SER A 289 -1.20 -9.90 -16.57
C SER A 289 -1.45 -11.39 -16.87
N ASP A 290 -0.39 -12.17 -17.07
CA ASP A 290 -0.45 -13.63 -17.33
C ASP A 290 -1.16 -14.40 -16.20
N LEU A 291 -1.30 -13.81 -15.01
CA LEU A 291 -2.04 -14.40 -13.89
C LEU A 291 -3.55 -14.56 -14.19
N LYS A 292 -4.10 -13.87 -15.19
CA LYS A 292 -5.51 -13.96 -15.59
C LYS A 292 -5.95 -15.38 -15.92
N ASP A 293 -5.02 -16.21 -16.44
CA ASP A 293 -5.32 -17.57 -16.90
C ASP A 293 -5.38 -18.57 -15.73
N TYR A 294 -4.92 -18.17 -14.53
CA TYR A 294 -4.84 -19.01 -13.32
C TYR A 294 -5.70 -18.50 -12.17
N SER A 295 -6.12 -17.23 -12.21
CA SER A 295 -6.81 -16.56 -11.13
C SER A 295 -8.21 -16.11 -11.52
N ASN A 296 -9.16 -16.22 -10.60
CA ASN A 296 -10.51 -15.66 -10.74
C ASN A 296 -10.57 -14.20 -10.26
N GLY A 297 -9.43 -13.47 -10.29
CA GLY A 297 -9.34 -12.09 -9.85
C GLY A 297 -9.11 -11.95 -8.36
N SER A 298 -9.31 -10.73 -7.86
CA SER A 298 -9.14 -10.40 -6.43
C SER A 298 -10.35 -9.65 -5.91
N TYR A 299 -10.69 -9.89 -4.65
CA TYR A 299 -11.84 -9.25 -4.00
C TYR A 299 -11.37 -8.45 -2.80
N GLU A 300 -12.00 -7.29 -2.60
CA GLU A 300 -11.72 -6.41 -1.47
C GLU A 300 -13.02 -5.89 -0.88
N LEU A 301 -13.12 -5.95 0.45
CA LEU A 301 -14.25 -5.40 1.21
C LEU A 301 -13.71 -4.43 2.25
N ILE A 302 -14.36 -3.28 2.38
CA ILE A 302 -14.06 -2.31 3.43
C ILE A 302 -15.32 -1.96 4.21
N PHE A 303 -15.13 -1.86 5.51
CA PHE A 303 -16.11 -1.34 6.45
C PHE A 303 -15.48 -0.19 7.22
N ARG A 304 -16.20 0.94 7.35
CA ARG A 304 -15.77 2.07 8.19
C ARG A 304 -16.89 2.49 9.10
N PHE A 305 -16.54 2.71 10.36
CA PHE A 305 -17.43 3.25 11.37
C PHE A 305 -16.84 4.53 11.97
N ASP A 306 -17.60 5.61 11.89
CA ASP A 306 -17.25 6.95 12.36
C ASP A 306 -18.10 7.28 13.60
N VAL A 307 -17.46 7.68 14.71
CA VAL A 307 -18.16 8.12 15.91
C VAL A 307 -18.41 9.61 15.80
N LEU A 308 -19.64 9.97 15.46
CA LEU A 308 -20.08 11.37 15.43
C LEU A 308 -20.37 11.84 16.86
N SER A 309 -19.79 12.96 17.26
CA SER A 309 -20.00 13.62 18.56
C SER A 309 -21.19 14.57 18.52
#